data_09e6bebc21de406210c0116523909539
#
_entry.id   09e6bebc21de406210c0116523909539
#
_cell.length_a   1.000
_cell.length_b   1.000
_cell.length_c   1.000
_cell.angle_alpha   90.00
_cell.angle_beta   90.00
_cell.angle_gamma   90.00
#
_symmetry.space_group_name_H-M   'P 1'
#
loop_
_entity.id
_entity.type
_entity.pdbx_description
1 polymer ?
#
loop_
_entity_poly.entity_id
_entity_poly.type
_entity_poly.pdbx_seq_one_letter_code
_entity_poly.pdbx_strand_id
1 'polypeptide(L)'
;MKKMTELGYLCMSFTEGPKTMLAEISPCHVCLNCGLEEYGQRTIGYTTSVLNHMLMGLKLGLMRGHLTKEQYDNYQWDVAKVPDSHRAITEQAYTWFEARKRQLMRSRCIVFTGAGSLYGVSLEAAVKFWEMPQVISIGYELEEGMHGPNYGYDYNHCVIVLNDGGKESEKAKSLARFMKEVNHNGLM
;
A
#
# COMPACT_ATOMS: atom_id res chain seq x y z
N MET A 1 -1.41 0.54 -24.58
CA MET A 1 -2.08 1.83 -24.82
C MET A 1 -2.47 2.01 -26.29
N LYS A 2 -1.56 2.09 -27.28
CA LYS A 2 -1.89 2.29 -28.71
C LYS A 2 -3.05 1.43 -29.18
N LYS A 3 -2.93 0.10 -29.02
CA LYS A 3 -3.99 -0.84 -29.41
C LYS A 3 -5.36 -0.56 -28.75
N MET A 4 -5.38 -0.14 -27.49
CA MET A 4 -6.64 0.19 -26.81
C MET A 4 -7.25 1.50 -27.35
N THR A 5 -6.39 2.48 -27.66
CA THR A 5 -6.85 3.74 -28.30
C THR A 5 -7.40 3.49 -29.71
N GLU A 6 -6.75 2.61 -30.51
CA GLU A 6 -7.25 2.19 -31.82
C GLU A 6 -8.60 1.47 -31.75
N LEU A 7 -8.87 0.77 -30.64
CA LEU A 7 -10.16 0.13 -30.36
C LEU A 7 -11.23 1.11 -29.82
N GLY A 8 -10.93 2.40 -29.74
CA GLY A 8 -11.87 3.43 -29.29
C GLY A 8 -11.95 3.62 -27.77
N TYR A 9 -11.05 3.01 -26.99
CA TYR A 9 -11.02 3.22 -25.54
C TYR A 9 -10.28 4.50 -25.18
N LEU A 10 -10.86 5.28 -24.27
CA LEU A 10 -10.15 6.41 -23.67
C LEU A 10 -9.08 5.87 -22.72
N CYS A 11 -7.83 6.10 -23.08
CA CYS A 11 -6.69 5.68 -22.27
C CYS A 11 -6.09 6.87 -21.53
N MET A 12 -5.77 6.66 -20.24
CA MET A 12 -5.07 7.64 -19.42
C MET A 12 -3.76 7.04 -18.95
N SER A 13 -2.71 7.84 -18.85
CA SER A 13 -1.44 7.43 -18.25
C SER A 13 -1.09 8.30 -17.04
N PHE A 14 -0.42 7.66 -16.10
CA PHE A 14 0.19 8.31 -14.96
C PHE A 14 1.69 8.04 -15.02
N THR A 15 2.48 9.07 -15.15
CA THR A 15 3.95 8.95 -15.17
C THR A 15 4.59 10.07 -14.38
N GLU A 16 5.85 9.88 -14.03
CA GLU A 16 6.63 10.85 -13.26
C GLU A 16 6.77 12.20 -13.98
N GLY A 17 6.86 12.18 -15.30
CA GLY A 17 7.00 13.40 -16.10
C GLY A 17 6.45 13.26 -17.51
N PRO A 18 6.28 14.40 -18.22
CA PRO A 18 5.62 14.42 -19.53
C PRO A 18 6.49 13.87 -20.68
N LYS A 19 7.79 13.67 -20.46
CA LYS A 19 8.74 13.23 -21.50
C LYS A 19 8.98 11.71 -21.49
N THR A 20 8.02 10.93 -20.97
CA THR A 20 8.09 9.47 -21.06
C THR A 20 7.36 8.99 -22.31
N MET A 21 7.84 7.89 -22.90
CA MET A 21 7.18 7.28 -24.06
C MET A 21 5.67 7.06 -23.83
N LEU A 22 5.29 6.68 -22.62
CA LEU A 22 3.90 6.46 -22.28
C LEU A 22 3.10 7.75 -22.23
N ALA A 23 3.68 8.83 -21.70
CA ALA A 23 3.06 10.15 -21.67
C ALA A 23 2.84 10.70 -23.09
N GLU A 24 3.84 10.58 -23.97
CA GLU A 24 3.80 11.08 -25.35
C GLU A 24 2.72 10.40 -26.20
N ILE A 25 2.46 9.11 -25.99
CA ILE A 25 1.45 8.35 -26.75
C ILE A 25 0.06 8.36 -26.09
N SER A 26 -0.07 8.94 -24.91
CA SER A 26 -1.32 8.91 -24.15
C SER A 26 -2.24 10.03 -24.57
N PRO A 27 -3.53 9.76 -24.92
CA PRO A 27 -4.53 10.79 -25.16
C PRO A 27 -4.80 11.69 -23.94
N CYS A 28 -4.60 11.14 -22.75
CA CYS A 28 -4.74 11.85 -21.49
C CYS A 28 -3.58 11.44 -20.56
N HIS A 29 -2.80 12.42 -20.13
CA HIS A 29 -1.64 12.20 -19.28
C HIS A 29 -1.77 12.98 -17.97
N VAL A 30 -1.47 12.32 -16.87
CA VAL A 30 -1.37 12.91 -15.54
C VAL A 30 0.07 12.75 -15.04
N CYS A 31 0.70 13.87 -14.72
CA CYS A 31 2.01 13.87 -14.11
C CYS A 31 1.88 13.62 -12.60
N LEU A 32 2.65 12.65 -12.08
CA LEU A 32 2.65 12.33 -10.65
C LEU A 32 3.23 13.45 -9.79
N ASN A 33 4.08 14.31 -10.38
CA ASN A 33 4.74 15.44 -9.70
C ASN A 33 5.54 15.04 -8.45
N CYS A 34 6.07 13.81 -8.42
CA CYS A 34 6.86 13.31 -7.29
C CYS A 34 8.34 13.68 -7.39
N GLY A 35 8.77 14.25 -8.50
CA GLY A 35 10.19 14.46 -8.78
C GLY A 35 10.94 13.15 -9.04
N LEU A 36 12.25 13.28 -9.19
CA LEU A 36 13.13 12.14 -9.41
C LEU A 36 13.47 11.50 -8.06
N GLU A 37 13.26 10.19 -7.94
CA GLU A 37 13.75 9.43 -6.79
C GLU A 37 15.21 9.03 -7.02
N GLU A 38 16.05 9.27 -6.02
CA GLU A 38 17.49 8.98 -6.07
C GLU A 38 17.80 7.48 -6.08
N TYR A 39 16.87 6.66 -5.57
CA TYR A 39 17.03 5.21 -5.46
C TYR A 39 16.16 4.49 -6.49
N GLY A 40 16.60 3.29 -6.90
CA GLY A 40 15.87 2.47 -7.85
C GLY A 40 14.53 1.93 -7.33
N GLN A 41 14.44 1.72 -6.02
CA GLN A 41 13.23 1.22 -5.35
C GLN A 41 12.27 2.38 -5.08
N ARG A 42 11.15 2.37 -5.77
CA ARG A 42 10.15 3.45 -5.71
C ARG A 42 9.38 3.45 -4.40
N THR A 43 9.40 4.59 -3.70
CA THR A 43 8.62 4.85 -2.48
C THR A 43 7.73 6.08 -2.64
N ILE A 44 8.29 7.21 -3.02
CA ILE A 44 7.55 8.45 -3.28
C ILE A 44 6.62 8.25 -4.49
N GLY A 45 7.11 7.63 -5.56
CA GLY A 45 6.33 7.32 -6.75
C GLY A 45 5.11 6.42 -6.46
N TYR A 46 5.24 5.45 -5.54
CA TYR A 46 4.10 4.66 -5.09
C TYR A 46 3.07 5.52 -4.36
N THR A 47 3.49 6.26 -3.33
CA THR A 47 2.59 7.10 -2.52
C THR A 47 1.87 8.14 -3.37
N THR A 48 2.58 8.81 -4.27
CA THR A 48 1.98 9.81 -5.17
C THR A 48 1.06 9.19 -6.21
N SER A 49 1.32 7.96 -6.66
CA SER A 49 0.40 7.22 -7.54
C SER A 49 -0.93 6.93 -6.82
N VAL A 50 -0.87 6.42 -5.60
CA VAL A 50 -2.07 6.18 -4.77
C VAL A 50 -2.83 7.49 -4.58
N LEU A 51 -2.15 8.57 -4.19
CA LEU A 51 -2.75 9.89 -3.99
C LEU A 51 -3.45 10.39 -5.26
N ASN A 52 -2.80 10.31 -6.43
CA ASN A 52 -3.40 10.75 -7.69
C ASN A 52 -4.66 9.96 -8.03
N HIS A 53 -4.66 8.64 -7.82
CA HIS A 53 -5.85 7.80 -8.05
C HIS A 53 -6.99 8.15 -7.07
N MET A 54 -6.68 8.40 -5.80
CA MET A 54 -7.66 8.86 -4.81
C MET A 54 -8.28 10.21 -5.20
N LEU A 55 -7.45 11.20 -5.56
CA LEU A 55 -7.92 12.52 -5.99
C LEU A 55 -8.77 12.45 -7.27
N MET A 56 -8.39 11.58 -8.20
CA MET A 56 -9.19 11.31 -9.41
C MET A 56 -10.55 10.68 -9.03
N GLY A 57 -10.56 9.70 -8.14
CA GLY A 57 -11.79 9.08 -7.66
C GLY A 57 -12.72 10.09 -6.98
N LEU A 58 -12.19 10.95 -6.12
CA LEU A 58 -12.95 12.04 -5.48
C LEU A 58 -13.54 13.01 -6.52
N LYS A 59 -12.73 13.40 -7.52
CA LYS A 59 -13.19 14.30 -8.59
C LYS A 59 -14.29 13.66 -9.42
N LEU A 60 -14.15 12.41 -9.80
CA LEU A 60 -15.19 11.66 -10.52
C LEU A 60 -16.46 11.50 -9.68
N GLY A 61 -16.32 11.21 -8.38
CA GLY A 61 -17.44 11.13 -7.45
C GLY A 61 -18.24 12.44 -7.39
N LEU A 62 -17.55 13.57 -7.31
CA LEU A 62 -18.18 14.89 -7.37
C LEU A 62 -18.88 15.13 -8.72
N MET A 63 -18.19 14.87 -9.84
CA MET A 63 -18.72 15.09 -11.18
C MET A 63 -19.96 14.24 -11.49
N ARG A 64 -20.04 13.05 -10.89
CA ARG A 64 -21.17 12.13 -11.05
C ARG A 64 -22.27 12.28 -9.99
N GLY A 65 -22.12 13.22 -9.07
CA GLY A 65 -23.09 13.48 -8.01
C GLY A 65 -23.11 12.44 -6.90
N HIS A 66 -22.07 11.59 -6.78
CA HIS A 66 -21.90 10.65 -5.67
C HIS A 66 -21.33 11.32 -4.42
N LEU A 67 -20.69 12.48 -4.59
CA LEU A 67 -20.19 13.32 -3.51
C LEU A 67 -20.82 14.71 -3.62
N THR A 68 -21.20 15.29 -2.49
CA THR A 68 -21.52 16.73 -2.44
C THR A 68 -20.22 17.54 -2.52
N LYS A 69 -20.36 18.84 -2.86
CA LYS A 69 -19.20 19.75 -2.88
C LYS A 69 -18.54 19.83 -1.51
N GLU A 70 -19.33 19.87 -0.45
CA GLU A 70 -18.82 19.89 0.94
C GLU A 70 -18.01 18.63 1.28
N GLN A 71 -18.52 17.45 0.95
CA GLN A 71 -17.81 16.19 1.15
C GLN A 71 -16.47 16.16 0.38
N TYR A 72 -16.49 16.62 -0.88
CA TYR A 72 -15.29 16.71 -1.70
C TYR A 72 -14.24 17.63 -1.08
N ASP A 73 -14.66 18.82 -0.62
CA ASP A 73 -13.75 19.79 0.00
C ASP A 73 -13.17 19.27 1.32
N ASN A 74 -13.98 18.57 2.13
CA ASN A 74 -13.52 17.95 3.36
C ASN A 74 -12.46 16.87 3.09
N TYR A 75 -12.67 16.00 2.09
CA TYR A 75 -11.66 15.02 1.71
C TYR A 75 -10.36 15.66 1.20
N GLN A 76 -10.47 16.73 0.40
CA GLN A 76 -9.26 17.46 -0.04
C GLN A 76 -8.50 18.08 1.14
N TRP A 77 -9.24 18.62 2.10
CA TRP A 77 -8.65 19.15 3.32
C TRP A 77 -7.93 18.08 4.15
N ASP A 78 -8.53 16.92 4.29
CA ASP A 78 -7.90 15.80 5.00
C ASP A 78 -6.64 15.32 4.29
N VAL A 79 -6.67 15.19 2.98
CA VAL A 79 -5.49 14.86 2.16
C VAL A 79 -4.37 15.88 2.34
N ALA A 80 -4.70 17.18 2.38
CA ALA A 80 -3.72 18.24 2.56
C ALA A 80 -3.01 18.20 3.92
N LYS A 81 -3.61 17.58 4.95
CA LYS A 81 -3.01 17.41 6.28
C LYS A 81 -2.10 16.18 6.42
N VAL A 82 -2.18 15.23 5.49
CA VAL A 82 -1.39 13.98 5.59
C VAL A 82 0.11 14.25 5.77
N PRO A 83 0.74 15.21 5.07
CA PRO A 83 2.16 15.51 5.26
C PRO A 83 2.53 15.91 6.70
N ASP A 84 1.62 16.54 7.44
CA ASP A 84 1.89 17.02 8.80
C ASP A 84 2.16 15.87 9.79
N SER A 85 1.57 14.70 9.52
CA SER A 85 1.74 13.50 10.36
C SER A 85 2.94 12.64 9.95
N HIS A 86 3.53 12.87 8.78
CA HIS A 86 4.55 12.00 8.19
C HIS A 86 5.77 11.80 9.10
N ARG A 87 6.27 12.88 9.69
CA ARG A 87 7.44 12.82 10.59
C ARG A 87 7.17 11.93 11.80
N ALA A 88 6.03 12.15 12.47
CA ALA A 88 5.66 11.37 13.64
C ALA A 88 5.47 9.87 13.30
N ILE A 89 4.86 9.57 12.15
CA ILE A 89 4.71 8.19 11.66
C ILE A 89 6.08 7.55 11.42
N THR A 90 7.01 8.27 10.81
CA THR A 90 8.36 7.78 10.55
C THR A 90 9.11 7.47 11.86
N GLU A 91 9.06 8.37 12.84
CA GLU A 91 9.70 8.18 14.15
C GLU A 91 9.10 6.97 14.89
N GLN A 92 7.78 6.79 14.83
CA GLN A 92 7.09 5.63 15.39
C GLN A 92 7.49 4.33 14.67
N ALA A 93 7.60 4.35 13.35
CA ALA A 93 8.03 3.20 12.56
C ALA A 93 9.45 2.75 12.92
N TYR A 94 10.38 3.68 13.11
CA TYR A 94 11.73 3.35 13.60
C TYR A 94 11.69 2.72 14.98
N THR A 95 10.94 3.27 15.91
CA THR A 95 10.77 2.73 17.26
C THR A 95 10.20 1.32 17.22
N TRP A 96 9.17 1.10 16.41
CA TRP A 96 8.56 -0.20 16.20
C TRP A 96 9.55 -1.21 15.62
N PHE A 97 10.31 -0.79 14.61
CA PHE A 97 11.32 -1.62 13.95
C PHE A 97 12.43 -2.05 14.93
N GLU A 98 13.02 -1.11 15.68
CA GLU A 98 14.09 -1.45 16.64
C GLU A 98 13.61 -2.42 17.72
N ALA A 99 12.38 -2.30 18.19
CA ALA A 99 11.78 -3.20 19.15
C ALA A 99 11.59 -4.64 18.59
N ARG A 100 11.51 -4.81 17.27
CA ARG A 100 11.20 -6.08 16.60
C ARG A 100 12.31 -6.58 15.68
N LYS A 101 13.37 -5.84 15.57
CA LYS A 101 14.51 -6.09 14.66
C LYS A 101 15.02 -7.53 14.72
N ARG A 102 15.22 -8.09 15.93
CA ARG A 102 15.69 -9.47 16.08
C ARG A 102 14.71 -10.49 15.47
N GLN A 103 13.42 -10.27 15.64
CA GLN A 103 12.37 -11.13 15.12
C GLN A 103 12.33 -11.06 13.60
N LEU A 104 12.37 -9.86 13.03
CA LEU A 104 12.40 -9.64 11.59
C LEU A 104 13.66 -10.26 10.96
N MET A 105 14.83 -10.03 11.53
CA MET A 105 16.10 -10.51 10.98
C MET A 105 16.28 -12.03 11.03
N ARG A 106 15.65 -12.73 11.97
CA ARG A 106 15.71 -14.20 12.02
C ARG A 106 14.76 -14.87 11.04
N SER A 107 13.76 -14.13 10.54
CA SER A 107 12.71 -14.69 9.70
C SER A 107 13.22 -14.91 8.28
N ARG A 108 12.89 -16.06 7.70
CA ARG A 108 13.23 -16.41 6.31
C ARG A 108 12.17 -15.99 5.32
N CYS A 109 10.96 -15.75 5.81
CA CYS A 109 9.84 -15.25 5.03
C CYS A 109 9.04 -14.26 5.86
N ILE A 110 8.70 -13.12 5.26
CA ILE A 110 7.83 -12.12 5.87
C ILE A 110 6.48 -12.17 5.14
N VAL A 111 5.42 -12.35 5.90
CA VAL A 111 4.05 -12.36 5.38
C VAL A 111 3.35 -11.08 5.84
N PHE A 112 2.82 -10.33 4.89
CA PHE A 112 1.97 -9.18 5.17
C PHE A 112 0.52 -9.56 4.88
N THR A 113 -0.39 -9.17 5.75
CA THR A 113 -1.81 -9.39 5.52
C THR A 113 -2.64 -8.22 6.03
N GLY A 114 -3.71 -7.90 5.32
CA GLY A 114 -4.59 -6.80 5.67
C GLY A 114 -5.88 -6.82 4.85
N ALA A 115 -6.95 -6.31 5.42
CA ALA A 115 -8.26 -6.27 4.77
C ALA A 115 -8.48 -4.98 3.97
N GLY A 116 -9.32 -5.05 2.94
CA GLY A 116 -9.74 -3.89 2.17
C GLY A 116 -8.55 -3.17 1.53
N SER A 117 -8.41 -1.87 1.78
CA SER A 117 -7.29 -1.06 1.28
C SER A 117 -5.93 -1.52 1.80
N LEU A 118 -5.88 -2.12 2.99
CA LEU A 118 -4.65 -2.66 3.57
C LEU A 118 -4.14 -3.88 2.82
N TYR A 119 -4.97 -4.56 2.03
CA TYR A 119 -4.49 -5.61 1.12
C TYR A 119 -3.53 -5.04 0.06
N GLY A 120 -3.87 -3.91 -0.55
CA GLY A 120 -2.96 -3.22 -1.47
C GLY A 120 -1.64 -2.82 -0.80
N VAL A 121 -1.70 -2.37 0.44
CA VAL A 121 -0.50 -2.07 1.26
C VAL A 121 0.30 -3.34 1.56
N SER A 122 -0.36 -4.47 1.81
CA SER A 122 0.30 -5.78 2.04
C SER A 122 1.08 -6.24 0.82
N LEU A 123 0.51 -6.07 -0.38
CA LEU A 123 1.18 -6.40 -1.65
C LEU A 123 2.42 -5.53 -1.87
N GLU A 124 2.30 -4.22 -1.69
CA GLU A 124 3.43 -3.30 -1.84
C GLU A 124 4.52 -3.54 -0.79
N ALA A 125 4.13 -3.77 0.46
CA ALA A 125 5.09 -4.11 1.51
C ALA A 125 5.89 -5.37 1.17
N ALA A 126 5.23 -6.40 0.64
CA ALA A 126 5.91 -7.61 0.18
C ALA A 126 6.91 -7.30 -0.94
N VAL A 127 6.53 -6.48 -1.93
CA VAL A 127 7.44 -6.06 -3.00
C VAL A 127 8.65 -5.30 -2.44
N LYS A 128 8.44 -4.37 -1.50
CA LYS A 128 9.55 -3.62 -0.87
C LYS A 128 10.51 -4.53 -0.10
N PHE A 129 10.02 -5.59 0.52
CA PHE A 129 10.88 -6.56 1.18
C PHE A 129 11.68 -7.43 0.20
N TRP A 130 11.13 -7.72 -0.98
CA TRP A 130 11.90 -8.32 -2.07
C TRP A 130 12.99 -7.39 -2.59
N GLU A 131 12.66 -6.12 -2.80
CA GLU A 131 13.53 -5.13 -3.44
C GLU A 131 14.67 -4.66 -2.53
N MET A 132 14.40 -4.43 -1.24
CA MET A 132 15.33 -3.74 -0.35
C MET A 132 16.11 -4.72 0.54
N PRO A 133 15.52 -5.39 1.56
CA PRO A 133 16.26 -6.36 2.37
C PRO A 133 16.48 -7.70 1.67
N GLN A 134 15.89 -7.92 0.50
CA GLN A 134 16.00 -9.15 -0.30
C GLN A 134 15.57 -10.40 0.47
N VAL A 135 14.51 -10.27 1.25
CA VAL A 135 13.89 -11.36 1.99
C VAL A 135 12.63 -11.83 1.27
N ILE A 136 12.42 -13.13 1.19
CA ILE A 136 11.18 -13.71 0.65
C ILE A 136 9.99 -13.12 1.41
N SER A 137 9.04 -12.57 0.68
CA SER A 137 7.87 -11.91 1.26
C SER A 137 6.62 -12.12 0.42
N ILE A 138 5.48 -12.17 1.09
CA ILE A 138 4.18 -12.46 0.48
C ILE A 138 3.15 -11.49 1.06
N GLY A 139 2.26 -10.99 0.20
CA GLY A 139 1.10 -10.19 0.61
C GLY A 139 -0.19 -10.97 0.42
N TYR A 140 -1.03 -11.04 1.46
CA TYR A 140 -2.35 -11.67 1.40
C TYR A 140 -3.45 -10.69 1.80
N GLU A 141 -4.63 -10.88 1.23
CA GLU A 141 -5.86 -10.39 1.83
C GLU A 141 -6.08 -11.10 3.17
N LEU A 142 -6.68 -10.41 4.16
CA LEU A 142 -6.76 -10.91 5.54
C LEU A 142 -7.45 -12.27 5.63
N GLU A 143 -8.59 -12.46 4.98
CA GLU A 143 -9.33 -13.74 4.97
C GLU A 143 -8.59 -14.81 4.18
N GLU A 144 -8.10 -14.48 2.98
CA GLU A 144 -7.35 -15.42 2.16
C GLU A 144 -6.09 -15.91 2.86
N GLY A 145 -5.42 -15.06 3.62
CA GLY A 145 -4.26 -15.43 4.44
C GLY A 145 -4.59 -16.43 5.54
N MET A 146 -5.86 -16.49 5.98
CA MET A 146 -6.34 -17.43 7.00
C MET A 146 -6.89 -18.74 6.42
N HIS A 147 -7.18 -18.82 5.12
CA HIS A 147 -7.78 -19.98 4.46
C HIS A 147 -6.72 -20.83 3.72
N GLY A 148 -5.78 -21.38 4.46
CA GLY A 148 -4.76 -22.28 3.92
C GLY A 148 -3.34 -21.83 4.23
N PRO A 149 -2.90 -20.63 3.81
CA PRO A 149 -1.53 -20.18 4.04
C PRO A 149 -1.06 -20.23 5.50
N ASN A 150 -1.94 -19.93 6.44
CA ASN A 150 -1.66 -19.97 7.89
C ASN A 150 -1.22 -21.35 8.41
N TYR A 151 -1.59 -22.43 7.74
CA TYR A 151 -1.16 -23.78 8.10
C TYR A 151 0.29 -24.08 7.69
N GLY A 152 0.82 -23.34 6.71
CA GLY A 152 2.20 -23.47 6.24
C GLY A 152 3.21 -22.61 7.00
N TYR A 153 2.76 -21.75 7.91
CA TYR A 153 3.66 -20.87 8.64
C TYR A 153 4.26 -21.58 9.85
N ASP A 154 5.55 -21.39 10.01
CA ASP A 154 6.33 -21.88 11.15
C ASP A 154 7.10 -20.73 11.83
N TYR A 155 7.95 -21.02 12.76
CA TYR A 155 8.75 -20.04 13.49
C TYR A 155 9.76 -19.25 12.61
N ASN A 156 10.00 -19.67 11.36
CA ASN A 156 10.82 -18.95 10.39
C ASN A 156 10.01 -17.90 9.58
N HIS A 157 8.69 -17.93 9.71
CA HIS A 157 7.81 -16.95 9.08
C HIS A 157 7.46 -15.86 10.08
N CYS A 158 7.61 -14.60 9.68
CA CYS A 158 7.08 -13.47 10.43
C CYS A 158 5.80 -12.99 9.77
N VAL A 159 4.68 -13.05 10.49
CA VAL A 159 3.38 -12.59 9.99
C VAL A 159 3.08 -11.19 10.54
N ILE A 160 3.06 -10.21 9.67
CA ILE A 160 2.74 -8.81 9.99
C ILE A 160 1.31 -8.54 9.55
N VAL A 161 0.44 -8.34 10.53
CA VAL A 161 -0.99 -8.07 10.31
C VAL A 161 -1.21 -6.57 10.33
N LEU A 162 -1.65 -6.02 9.21
CA LEU A 162 -2.01 -4.61 9.09
C LEU A 162 -3.42 -4.37 9.64
N ASN A 163 -3.58 -3.32 10.43
CA ASN A 163 -4.83 -2.99 11.08
C ASN A 163 -5.04 -1.47 11.13
N ASP A 164 -6.13 -0.99 10.59
CA ASP A 164 -6.53 0.43 10.59
C ASP A 164 -7.55 0.80 11.67
N GLY A 165 -7.92 -0.16 12.54
CA GLY A 165 -8.96 0.02 13.53
C GLY A 165 -10.38 -0.01 12.96
N GLY A 166 -10.54 -0.32 11.68
CA GLY A 166 -11.83 -0.39 11.00
C GLY A 166 -12.62 -1.67 11.28
N LYS A 167 -13.53 -1.99 10.36
CA LYS A 167 -14.51 -3.09 10.48
C LYS A 167 -13.87 -4.45 10.78
N GLU A 168 -12.71 -4.74 10.17
CA GLU A 168 -12.03 -6.03 10.30
C GLU A 168 -10.98 -6.04 11.44
N SER A 169 -10.95 -5.00 12.27
CA SER A 169 -9.94 -4.81 13.32
C SER A 169 -9.86 -5.97 14.32
N GLU A 170 -11.02 -6.48 14.78
CA GLU A 170 -11.03 -7.59 15.74
C GLU A 170 -10.52 -8.90 15.13
N LYS A 171 -10.80 -9.13 13.87
CA LYS A 171 -10.27 -10.27 13.12
C LYS A 171 -8.75 -10.16 12.94
N ALA A 172 -8.27 -8.97 12.55
CA ALA A 172 -6.84 -8.70 12.43
C ALA A 172 -6.10 -8.93 13.75
N LYS A 173 -6.64 -8.43 14.87
CA LYS A 173 -6.08 -8.66 16.21
C LYS A 173 -6.08 -10.14 16.59
N SER A 174 -7.15 -10.86 16.27
CA SER A 174 -7.26 -12.29 16.56
C SER A 174 -6.21 -13.10 15.79
N LEU A 175 -6.03 -12.81 14.51
CA LEU A 175 -4.99 -13.43 13.69
C LEU A 175 -3.58 -13.12 14.24
N ALA A 176 -3.29 -11.86 14.54
CA ALA A 176 -1.99 -11.47 15.08
C ALA A 176 -1.67 -12.19 16.40
N ARG A 177 -2.68 -12.33 17.27
CA ARG A 177 -2.56 -13.07 18.53
C ARG A 177 -2.32 -14.55 18.26
N PHE A 178 -3.10 -15.18 17.41
CA PHE A 178 -2.92 -16.58 17.04
C PHE A 178 -1.51 -16.85 16.49
N MET A 179 -1.05 -16.05 15.55
CA MET A 179 0.29 -16.20 14.98
C MET A 179 1.40 -15.99 16.01
N LYS A 180 1.19 -15.09 16.97
CA LYS A 180 2.13 -14.89 18.08
C LYS A 180 2.18 -16.09 19.03
N GLU A 181 1.04 -16.69 19.34
CA GLU A 181 0.92 -17.80 20.28
C GLU A 181 1.37 -19.13 19.66
N VAL A 182 1.03 -19.38 18.40
CA VAL A 182 1.31 -20.64 17.70
C VAL A 182 2.67 -20.63 17.01
N ASN A 183 2.96 -19.60 16.23
CA ASN A 183 4.21 -19.53 15.46
C ASN A 183 5.31 -18.78 16.22
N HIS A 184 4.98 -18.14 17.33
CA HIS A 184 5.87 -17.27 18.11
C HIS A 184 6.45 -16.10 17.28
N ASN A 185 5.80 -15.75 16.18
CA ASN A 185 6.31 -14.75 15.22
C ASN A 185 5.22 -13.92 14.55
N GLY A 186 4.11 -13.67 15.22
CA GLY A 186 3.07 -12.73 14.81
C GLY A 186 3.35 -11.30 15.26
N LEU A 187 3.15 -10.33 14.41
CA LEU A 187 3.28 -8.89 14.68
C LEU A 187 2.03 -8.13 14.19
N MET A 188 1.73 -7.02 14.85
CA MET A 188 0.72 -6.05 14.45
C MET A 188 1.20 -4.63 14.75
#